data_029163e475a6485ae32d5ac0b0e951cf
#
_entry.id   029163e475a6485ae32d5ac0b0e951cf
#
_cell.length_a   1.000
_cell.length_b   1.000
_cell.length_c   1.000
_cell.angle_alpha   90.00
_cell.angle_beta   90.00
_cell.angle_gamma   90.00
#
_symmetry.space_group_name_H-M   'P 1'
#
loop_
_entity.id
_entity.type
_entity.pdbx_description
1 polymer ?
#
loop_
_entity_poly.entity_id
_entity_poly.type
_entity_poly.pdbx_seq_one_letter_code
_entity_poly.pdbx_strand_id
1 'polypeptide(L)'
;MKFLDQAKIYTRSGHGGPGAISFRREAHVPLGGPDGGDGGRGGDIVAMAVNGLNTLIDYRYQQHFKAESGRPGAGRDRSGASGKDVIMRLPIGTQVLSDDQQTVLADLTYEGQTIILAKGGTGGKGNAFFKSSTNRAPRKSQPGEEGQEMWVWLRLKLIADAGLLGMPNAGKSTFLSAVSAARPKIADYPFTTLHPNLGVVGIDGKEFVMADIPGLIEGAHEGAGLGHRFLGHVERCRILLHLIDATGEDPVAAWKML
;
A
#
# COMPACT_ATOMS: atom_id res chain seq x y z
N MET A 1 -7.77 17.95 -9.53
CA MET A 1 -7.44 16.55 -9.13
C MET A 1 -8.33 16.21 -7.94
N LYS A 2 -8.96 15.04 -7.88
CA LYS A 2 -9.67 14.61 -6.68
C LYS A 2 -8.65 13.90 -5.80
N PHE A 3 -8.51 14.30 -4.54
CA PHE A 3 -7.61 13.70 -3.57
C PHE A 3 -8.39 12.71 -2.70
N LEU A 4 -7.78 11.56 -2.40
CA LEU A 4 -8.33 10.56 -1.49
C LEU A 4 -7.19 10.04 -0.60
N ASP A 5 -7.37 10.13 0.70
CA ASP A 5 -6.41 9.70 1.74
C ASP A 5 -6.77 8.37 2.41
N GLN A 6 -7.99 7.90 2.20
CA GLN A 6 -8.46 6.63 2.74
C GLN A 6 -9.25 5.86 1.69
N ALA A 7 -8.98 4.56 1.59
CA ALA A 7 -9.72 3.66 0.73
C ALA A 7 -9.90 2.29 1.39
N LYS A 8 -11.09 1.72 1.29
CA LYS A 8 -11.35 0.33 1.67
C LYS A 8 -11.20 -0.55 0.44
N ILE A 9 -10.40 -1.60 0.53
CA ILE A 9 -10.15 -2.54 -0.55
C ILE A 9 -10.32 -3.98 -0.10
N TYR A 10 -10.70 -4.83 -1.02
CA TYR A 10 -10.74 -6.26 -0.87
C TYR A 10 -9.53 -6.89 -1.55
N THR A 11 -8.82 -7.75 -0.82
CA THR A 11 -7.66 -8.48 -1.31
C THR A 11 -7.93 -9.97 -1.22
N ARG A 12 -7.59 -10.72 -2.28
CA ARG A 12 -7.67 -12.17 -2.31
C ARG A 12 -6.48 -12.72 -3.06
N SER A 13 -5.66 -13.51 -2.38
CA SER A 13 -4.58 -14.25 -3.01
C SER A 13 -5.09 -15.45 -3.81
N GLY A 14 -4.26 -16.00 -4.66
CA GLY A 14 -4.60 -17.17 -5.45
C GLY A 14 -4.63 -18.44 -4.60
N HIS A 15 -5.53 -19.37 -4.90
CA HIS A 15 -5.51 -20.70 -4.33
C HIS A 15 -4.36 -21.51 -4.95
N GLY A 16 -3.80 -22.48 -4.24
CA GLY A 16 -2.92 -23.49 -4.80
C GLY A 16 -3.68 -24.42 -5.74
N GLY A 17 -3.05 -24.83 -6.82
CA GLY A 17 -3.59 -25.84 -7.72
C GLY A 17 -3.58 -27.23 -7.07
N PRO A 18 -4.50 -28.14 -7.38
CA PRO A 18 -4.48 -29.51 -6.89
C PRO A 18 -3.36 -30.32 -7.54
N GLY A 19 -2.80 -31.28 -6.81
CA GLY A 19 -1.91 -32.29 -7.35
C GLY A 19 -2.63 -33.29 -8.27
N ALA A 20 -1.92 -33.83 -9.23
CA ALA A 20 -2.48 -34.81 -10.18
C ALA A 20 -2.39 -36.25 -9.66
N ILE A 21 -3.36 -37.06 -10.08
CA ILE A 21 -3.25 -38.53 -10.01
C ILE A 21 -3.04 -39.03 -11.43
N SER A 22 -1.85 -39.52 -11.71
CA SER A 22 -1.49 -40.05 -13.01
C SER A 22 -0.53 -41.22 -12.87
N PHE A 23 -0.54 -42.12 -13.86
CA PHE A 23 0.34 -43.28 -13.93
C PHE A 23 0.96 -43.32 -15.31
N ARG A 24 2.27 -43.57 -15.35
CA ARG A 24 3.04 -43.69 -16.58
C ARG A 24 2.49 -44.83 -17.42
N ARG A 25 2.16 -44.58 -18.67
CA ARG A 25 1.72 -45.55 -19.65
C ARG A 25 2.52 -45.33 -20.92
N GLU A 26 3.42 -46.29 -21.19
CA GLU A 26 4.25 -46.29 -22.39
C GLU A 26 4.28 -47.66 -23.01
N ALA A 27 4.62 -47.75 -24.32
CA ALA A 27 4.85 -49.02 -24.98
C ALA A 27 5.93 -49.79 -24.21
N HIS A 28 5.70 -51.07 -23.99
CA HIS A 28 6.60 -51.98 -23.24
C HIS A 28 6.77 -51.67 -21.73
N VAL A 29 5.99 -50.74 -21.16
CA VAL A 29 5.96 -50.45 -19.71
C VAL A 29 4.55 -50.61 -19.18
N PRO A 30 4.00 -51.80 -19.02
CA PRO A 30 2.59 -52.03 -18.69
C PRO A 30 2.22 -51.57 -17.26
N LEU A 31 3.19 -51.54 -16.34
CA LEU A 31 3.01 -51.15 -14.94
C LEU A 31 3.91 -49.96 -14.60
N GLY A 32 3.80 -48.87 -15.36
CA GLY A 32 4.47 -47.61 -15.05
C GLY A 32 4.00 -47.06 -13.69
N GLY A 33 4.93 -46.59 -12.88
CA GLY A 33 4.64 -46.04 -11.56
C GLY A 33 3.82 -44.77 -11.58
N PRO A 34 3.48 -44.22 -10.40
CA PRO A 34 2.79 -42.93 -10.30
C PRO A 34 3.69 -41.81 -10.86
N ASP A 35 3.10 -40.94 -11.69
CA ASP A 35 3.77 -39.85 -12.39
C ASP A 35 2.93 -38.53 -12.34
N GLY A 36 2.02 -38.43 -11.41
CA GLY A 36 1.25 -37.21 -11.22
C GLY A 36 2.07 -36.13 -10.52
N GLY A 37 2.22 -35.00 -11.19
CA GLY A 37 2.96 -33.83 -10.68
C GLY A 37 2.16 -33.00 -9.66
N ASP A 38 2.87 -32.13 -8.95
CA ASP A 38 2.30 -31.21 -7.96
C ASP A 38 1.50 -30.09 -8.62
N GLY A 39 0.55 -29.52 -7.90
CA GLY A 39 -0.13 -28.27 -8.30
C GLY A 39 0.80 -27.06 -8.17
N GLY A 40 0.50 -26.00 -8.92
CA GLY A 40 1.19 -24.71 -8.82
C GLY A 40 0.79 -23.92 -7.57
N ARG A 41 1.66 -23.05 -7.08
CA ARG A 41 1.36 -22.09 -6.01
C ARG A 41 0.37 -21.03 -6.52
N GLY A 42 -0.53 -20.54 -5.69
CA GLY A 42 -1.31 -19.33 -5.93
C GLY A 42 -0.44 -18.06 -5.85
N GLY A 43 -0.82 -17.03 -6.58
CA GLY A 43 -0.17 -15.72 -6.52
C GLY A 43 -0.44 -14.98 -5.22
N ASP A 44 0.50 -14.14 -4.79
CA ASP A 44 0.40 -13.28 -3.62
C ASP A 44 -0.26 -11.94 -3.96
N ILE A 45 -0.79 -11.25 -2.95
CA ILE A 45 -1.09 -9.81 -3.02
C ILE A 45 0.01 -9.07 -2.30
N VAL A 46 0.72 -8.20 -3.03
CA VAL A 46 1.89 -7.47 -2.54
C VAL A 46 1.59 -5.98 -2.59
N ALA A 47 1.75 -5.28 -1.47
CA ALA A 47 1.79 -3.82 -1.44
C ALA A 47 3.22 -3.34 -1.65
N MET A 48 3.41 -2.36 -2.52
CA MET A 48 4.72 -1.77 -2.82
C MET A 48 4.64 -0.25 -2.77
N ALA A 49 5.53 0.35 -1.96
CA ALA A 49 5.68 1.79 -1.88
C ALA A 49 6.36 2.35 -3.13
N VAL A 50 5.78 3.37 -3.74
CA VAL A 50 6.34 4.04 -4.91
C VAL A 50 6.35 5.55 -4.74
N ASN A 51 7.35 6.20 -5.34
CA ASN A 51 7.40 7.65 -5.46
C ASN A 51 6.43 8.15 -6.56
N GLY A 52 6.07 9.44 -6.48
CA GLY A 52 5.25 10.09 -7.51
C GLY A 52 3.74 9.85 -7.37
N LEU A 53 3.31 9.06 -6.38
CA LEU A 53 1.91 8.94 -6.01
C LEU A 53 1.64 9.71 -4.72
N ASN A 54 0.65 10.63 -4.77
CA ASN A 54 0.29 11.49 -3.64
C ASN A 54 -1.18 11.31 -3.20
N THR A 55 -1.86 10.30 -3.73
CA THR A 55 -3.29 10.07 -3.47
C THR A 55 -3.64 8.60 -3.64
N LEU A 56 -4.67 8.16 -2.95
CA LEU A 56 -5.26 6.83 -3.08
C LEU A 56 -6.46 6.82 -4.04
N ILE A 57 -6.60 7.83 -4.91
CA ILE A 57 -7.80 8.00 -5.74
C ILE A 57 -8.10 6.81 -6.65
N ASP A 58 -7.08 6.12 -7.15
CA ASP A 58 -7.24 4.94 -8.01
C ASP A 58 -7.94 3.79 -7.27
N TYR A 59 -7.72 3.68 -5.97
CA TYR A 59 -8.33 2.66 -5.11
C TYR A 59 -9.80 2.90 -4.80
N ARG A 60 -10.33 4.08 -5.13
CA ARG A 60 -11.77 4.36 -5.13
C ARG A 60 -12.48 3.65 -6.27
N TYR A 61 -11.81 3.55 -7.41
CA TYR A 61 -12.37 2.94 -8.61
C TYR A 61 -12.06 1.45 -8.70
N GLN A 62 -10.85 1.05 -8.32
CA GLN A 62 -10.44 -0.35 -8.24
C GLN A 62 -10.34 -0.77 -6.78
N GLN A 63 -11.39 -1.41 -6.28
CA GLN A 63 -11.46 -1.84 -4.88
C GLN A 63 -11.15 -3.33 -4.69
N HIS A 64 -11.11 -4.13 -5.76
CA HIS A 64 -10.91 -5.58 -5.68
C HIS A 64 -9.61 -5.99 -6.34
N PHE A 65 -8.74 -6.60 -5.56
CA PHE A 65 -7.44 -7.14 -6.00
C PHE A 65 -7.45 -8.64 -5.79
N LYS A 66 -7.36 -9.39 -6.91
CA LYS A 66 -7.40 -10.85 -6.89
C LYS A 66 -6.20 -11.38 -7.67
N ALA A 67 -5.35 -12.18 -7.00
CA ALA A 67 -4.23 -12.85 -7.65
C ALA A 67 -4.69 -14.16 -8.32
N GLU A 68 -3.91 -14.63 -9.29
CA GLU A 68 -4.20 -15.84 -10.02
C GLU A 68 -4.01 -17.09 -9.15
N SER A 69 -4.89 -18.07 -9.29
CA SER A 69 -4.71 -19.38 -8.66
C SER A 69 -3.67 -20.21 -9.40
N GLY A 70 -2.97 -21.08 -8.68
CA GLY A 70 -2.08 -22.05 -9.27
C GLY A 70 -2.83 -23.05 -10.15
N ARG A 71 -2.18 -23.51 -11.21
CA ARG A 71 -2.76 -24.51 -12.11
C ARG A 71 -2.62 -25.91 -11.52
N PRO A 72 -3.54 -26.83 -11.85
CA PRO A 72 -3.41 -28.24 -11.46
C PRO A 72 -2.11 -28.86 -11.98
N GLY A 73 -1.57 -29.83 -11.25
CA GLY A 73 -0.53 -30.72 -11.74
C GLY A 73 -1.00 -31.58 -12.90
N ALA A 74 -0.10 -32.19 -13.62
CA ALA A 74 -0.40 -33.06 -14.75
C ALA A 74 0.46 -34.33 -14.72
N GLY A 75 0.12 -35.31 -15.57
CA GLY A 75 0.93 -36.50 -15.73
C GLY A 75 2.34 -36.21 -16.26
N ARG A 76 3.23 -37.21 -16.20
CA ARG A 76 4.66 -37.14 -16.56
C ARG A 76 5.43 -36.17 -15.65
N ASP A 77 5.13 -36.20 -14.34
CA ASP A 77 5.74 -35.38 -13.28
C ASP A 77 5.70 -33.87 -13.55
N ARG A 78 4.74 -33.41 -14.37
CA ARG A 78 4.62 -32.01 -14.68
C ARG A 78 3.88 -31.26 -13.57
N SER A 79 4.58 -30.35 -12.91
CA SER A 79 3.97 -29.43 -11.94
C SER A 79 3.09 -28.38 -12.64
N GLY A 80 2.01 -27.98 -11.99
CA GLY A 80 1.18 -26.87 -12.41
C GLY A 80 1.94 -25.54 -12.38
N ALA A 81 1.63 -24.63 -13.30
CA ALA A 81 2.19 -23.29 -13.28
C ALA A 81 1.70 -22.51 -12.04
N SER A 82 2.59 -21.74 -11.42
CA SER A 82 2.24 -20.83 -10.35
C SER A 82 1.36 -19.68 -10.88
N GLY A 83 0.42 -19.24 -10.06
CA GLY A 83 -0.36 -18.03 -10.31
C GLY A 83 0.53 -16.78 -10.22
N LYS A 84 0.16 -15.75 -10.97
CA LYS A 84 0.85 -14.46 -10.94
C LYS A 84 0.46 -13.68 -9.71
N ASP A 85 1.46 -13.02 -9.10
CA ASP A 85 1.26 -12.09 -8.01
C ASP A 85 0.60 -10.80 -8.51
N VAL A 86 -0.14 -10.12 -7.63
CA VAL A 86 -0.70 -8.79 -7.88
C VAL A 86 0.06 -7.79 -7.03
N ILE A 87 0.68 -6.82 -7.69
CA ILE A 87 1.42 -5.75 -7.03
C ILE A 87 0.55 -4.50 -6.99
N MET A 88 0.23 -4.05 -5.78
CA MET A 88 -0.48 -2.82 -5.48
C MET A 88 0.54 -1.71 -5.24
N ARG A 89 0.53 -0.69 -6.10
CA ARG A 89 1.44 0.46 -5.98
C ARG A 89 0.82 1.52 -5.09
N LEU A 90 1.38 1.75 -3.93
CA LEU A 90 0.87 2.67 -2.91
C LEU A 90 1.84 3.85 -2.73
N PRO A 91 1.31 5.05 -2.41
CA PRO A 91 2.16 6.17 -2.01
C PRO A 91 3.01 5.82 -0.79
N ILE A 92 4.20 6.41 -0.70
CA ILE A 92 5.00 6.38 0.54
C ILE A 92 4.19 7.05 1.66
N GLY A 93 4.25 6.50 2.88
CA GLY A 93 3.47 6.97 4.03
C GLY A 93 2.06 6.37 4.09
N THR A 94 1.77 5.35 3.27
CA THR A 94 0.51 4.61 3.36
C THR A 94 0.59 3.56 4.45
N GLN A 95 -0.37 3.59 5.37
CA GLN A 95 -0.64 2.50 6.31
C GLN A 95 -1.73 1.58 5.76
N VAL A 96 -1.50 0.29 5.92
CA VAL A 96 -2.52 -0.74 5.69
C VAL A 96 -3.06 -1.18 7.04
N LEU A 97 -4.36 -1.06 7.24
CA LEU A 97 -5.06 -1.38 8.49
C LEU A 97 -5.99 -2.56 8.27
N SER A 98 -6.26 -3.29 9.35
CA SER A 98 -7.31 -4.31 9.39
C SER A 98 -8.70 -3.72 9.08
N ASP A 99 -9.67 -4.58 8.82
CA ASP A 99 -11.05 -4.15 8.50
C ASP A 99 -11.70 -3.31 9.61
N ASP A 100 -11.39 -3.58 10.86
CA ASP A 100 -11.83 -2.82 12.04
C ASP A 100 -11.04 -1.52 12.26
N GLN A 101 -10.01 -1.25 11.44
CA GLN A 101 -9.10 -0.09 11.52
C GLN A 101 -8.30 0.02 12.83
N GLN A 102 -8.27 -1.01 13.66
CA GLN A 102 -7.58 -0.98 14.96
C GLN A 102 -6.13 -1.46 14.84
N THR A 103 -5.88 -2.43 13.95
CA THR A 103 -4.56 -3.04 13.80
C THR A 103 -3.85 -2.52 12.56
N VAL A 104 -2.62 -2.03 12.71
CA VAL A 104 -1.74 -1.69 11.60
C VAL A 104 -1.07 -2.97 11.10
N LEU A 105 -1.45 -3.41 9.89
CA LEU A 105 -0.87 -4.58 9.24
C LEU A 105 0.46 -4.25 8.57
N ALA A 106 0.58 -3.04 8.03
CA ALA A 106 1.78 -2.56 7.35
C ALA A 106 1.88 -1.04 7.41
N ASP A 107 3.12 -0.52 7.41
CA ASP A 107 3.43 0.90 7.27
C ASP A 107 4.52 1.05 6.19
N LEU A 108 4.20 1.71 5.09
CA LEU A 108 5.07 1.89 3.94
C LEU A 108 5.80 3.23 4.05
N THR A 109 7.03 3.22 4.56
CA THR A 109 7.76 4.43 4.94
C THR A 109 8.83 4.87 3.96
N TYR A 110 9.30 3.99 3.07
CA TYR A 110 10.34 4.29 2.08
C TYR A 110 10.05 3.65 0.72
N GLU A 111 10.62 4.23 -0.32
CA GLU A 111 10.47 3.77 -1.70
C GLU A 111 10.98 2.34 -1.90
N GLY A 112 10.25 1.55 -2.66
CA GLY A 112 10.59 0.16 -2.95
C GLY A 112 10.28 -0.82 -1.81
N GLN A 113 9.79 -0.36 -0.66
CA GLN A 113 9.34 -1.24 0.41
C GLN A 113 8.18 -2.10 -0.09
N THR A 114 8.29 -3.42 0.10
CA THR A 114 7.26 -4.39 -0.29
C THR A 114 6.80 -5.21 0.90
N ILE A 115 5.49 -5.44 0.97
CA ILE A 115 4.88 -6.25 2.03
C ILE A 115 3.84 -7.16 1.42
N ILE A 116 3.85 -8.45 1.78
CA ILE A 116 2.83 -9.41 1.36
C ILE A 116 1.62 -9.22 2.26
N LEU A 117 0.51 -8.77 1.69
CA LEU A 117 -0.76 -8.58 2.41
C LEU A 117 -1.54 -9.88 2.50
N ALA A 118 -1.59 -10.65 1.42
CA ALA A 118 -2.25 -11.94 1.39
C ALA A 118 -1.38 -12.96 0.65
N LYS A 119 -1.00 -14.03 1.34
CA LYS A 119 -0.13 -15.08 0.81
C LYS A 119 -0.94 -16.08 0.00
N GLY A 120 -0.47 -16.43 -1.18
CA GLY A 120 -1.06 -17.46 -2.02
C GLY A 120 -0.95 -18.86 -1.41
N GLY A 121 -1.96 -19.67 -1.64
CA GLY A 121 -1.99 -21.05 -1.19
C GLY A 121 -0.90 -21.91 -1.86
N THR A 122 -0.34 -22.87 -1.13
CA THR A 122 0.63 -23.81 -1.70
C THR A 122 -0.05 -24.82 -2.61
N GLY A 123 0.64 -25.27 -3.66
CA GLY A 123 0.16 -26.31 -4.54
C GLY A 123 0.07 -27.66 -3.83
N GLY A 124 -1.00 -28.41 -4.12
CA GLY A 124 -1.21 -29.75 -3.60
C GLY A 124 -0.21 -30.75 -4.19
N LYS A 125 0.15 -31.77 -3.43
CA LYS A 125 1.06 -32.83 -3.86
C LYS A 125 0.38 -33.82 -4.80
N GLY A 126 1.07 -34.16 -5.91
CA GLY A 126 0.66 -35.22 -6.82
C GLY A 126 0.88 -36.63 -6.25
N ASN A 127 0.32 -37.64 -6.92
CA ASN A 127 0.45 -39.02 -6.42
C ASN A 127 1.88 -39.57 -6.47
N ALA A 128 2.75 -39.02 -7.30
CA ALA A 128 4.17 -39.40 -7.34
C ALA A 128 4.86 -39.14 -5.99
N PHE A 129 4.50 -38.08 -5.27
CA PHE A 129 5.01 -37.75 -3.93
C PHE A 129 4.70 -38.81 -2.86
N PHE A 130 3.57 -39.52 -2.98
CA PHE A 130 3.12 -40.50 -2.00
C PHE A 130 3.62 -41.90 -2.26
N LYS A 131 4.51 -42.09 -3.24
CA LYS A 131 5.16 -43.37 -3.52
C LYS A 131 6.06 -43.78 -2.35
N SER A 132 5.89 -45.02 -1.89
CA SER A 132 6.71 -45.60 -0.83
C SER A 132 6.98 -47.07 -1.11
N SER A 133 7.84 -47.72 -0.31
CA SER A 133 8.12 -49.15 -0.41
C SER A 133 6.88 -50.04 -0.22
N THR A 134 5.98 -49.61 0.65
CA THR A 134 4.71 -50.29 0.98
C THR A 134 3.57 -49.90 0.04
N ASN A 135 3.57 -48.66 -0.49
CA ASN A 135 2.56 -48.18 -1.44
C ASN A 135 3.23 -47.72 -2.75
N ARG A 136 3.43 -48.63 -3.67
CA ARG A 136 4.12 -48.38 -4.95
C ARG A 136 3.25 -47.68 -5.99
N ALA A 137 1.91 -47.70 -5.82
CA ALA A 137 0.96 -47.17 -6.77
C ALA A 137 -0.13 -46.30 -6.06
N PRO A 138 0.22 -45.24 -5.37
CA PRO A 138 -0.74 -44.41 -4.64
C PRO A 138 -1.76 -43.76 -5.59
N ARG A 139 -3.04 -43.82 -5.21
CA ARG A 139 -4.17 -43.21 -5.94
C ARG A 139 -4.74 -42.03 -5.15
N LYS A 140 -3.86 -41.26 -4.51
CA LYS A 140 -4.25 -40.04 -3.78
C LYS A 140 -3.38 -38.89 -4.21
N SER A 141 -3.96 -37.70 -4.21
CA SER A 141 -3.28 -36.41 -4.33
C SER A 141 -3.81 -35.48 -3.25
N GLN A 142 -3.14 -34.37 -3.05
CA GLN A 142 -3.61 -33.32 -2.18
C GLN A 142 -4.30 -32.21 -2.99
N PRO A 143 -5.40 -31.63 -2.50
CA PRO A 143 -5.89 -30.36 -3.00
C PRO A 143 -4.83 -29.30 -2.73
N GLY A 144 -4.84 -28.22 -3.51
CA GLY A 144 -4.07 -27.03 -3.16
C GLY A 144 -4.64 -26.36 -1.92
N GLU A 145 -3.83 -25.61 -1.19
CA GLU A 145 -4.28 -24.81 -0.09
C GLU A 145 -5.10 -23.62 -0.57
N GLU A 146 -6.06 -23.19 0.24
CA GLU A 146 -6.83 -22.00 -0.05
C GLU A 146 -5.96 -20.75 0.09
N GLY A 147 -6.20 -19.76 -0.77
CA GLY A 147 -5.61 -18.44 -0.64
C GLY A 147 -6.28 -17.65 0.49
N GLN A 148 -5.58 -16.66 0.99
CA GLN A 148 -6.08 -15.74 2.00
C GLN A 148 -6.95 -14.65 1.36
N GLU A 149 -8.02 -14.26 2.04
CA GLU A 149 -8.83 -13.11 1.64
C GLU A 149 -9.16 -12.24 2.83
N MET A 150 -9.15 -10.92 2.61
CA MET A 150 -9.45 -9.95 3.66
C MET A 150 -9.84 -8.60 3.08
N TRP A 151 -10.63 -7.87 3.84
CA TRP A 151 -10.81 -6.44 3.65
C TRP A 151 -9.74 -5.69 4.44
N VAL A 152 -9.15 -4.67 3.82
CA VAL A 152 -8.19 -3.80 4.48
C VAL A 152 -8.50 -2.34 4.16
N TRP A 153 -8.10 -1.47 5.08
CA TRP A 153 -8.12 -0.03 4.87
C TRP A 153 -6.73 0.45 4.51
N LEU A 154 -6.65 1.24 3.47
CA LEU A 154 -5.48 2.02 3.14
C LEU A 154 -5.67 3.41 3.73
N ARG A 155 -4.68 3.92 4.47
CA ARG A 155 -4.67 5.27 5.03
C ARG A 155 -3.36 5.95 4.71
N LEU A 156 -3.41 7.02 3.92
CA LEU A 156 -2.25 7.82 3.60
C LEU A 156 -1.98 8.82 4.73
N LYS A 157 -0.83 8.68 5.40
CA LYS A 157 -0.40 9.59 6.48
C LYS A 157 0.24 10.87 5.95
N LEU A 158 0.99 10.79 4.84
CA LEU A 158 1.61 11.96 4.24
C LEU A 158 0.55 12.82 3.54
N ILE A 159 0.49 14.09 3.93
CA ILE A 159 -0.38 15.09 3.31
C ILE A 159 0.40 15.85 2.23
N ALA A 160 1.67 16.15 2.52
CA ALA A 160 2.54 16.93 1.64
C ALA A 160 4.01 16.55 1.82
N ASP A 161 4.81 16.78 0.78
CA ASP A 161 6.25 16.65 0.86
C ASP A 161 6.85 17.79 1.67
N ALA A 162 6.29 19.01 1.55
CA ALA A 162 6.70 20.18 2.31
C ALA A 162 5.49 20.88 2.97
N GLY A 163 5.59 21.19 4.25
CA GLY A 163 4.63 21.98 4.99
C GLY A 163 5.14 23.39 5.25
N LEU A 164 4.32 24.42 4.99
CA LEU A 164 4.63 25.81 5.31
C LEU A 164 4.21 26.11 6.74
N LEU A 165 5.16 26.56 7.55
CA LEU A 165 4.95 27.07 8.90
C LEU A 165 5.23 28.57 8.94
N GLY A 166 4.66 29.27 9.89
CA GLY A 166 4.91 30.68 10.13
C GLY A 166 3.71 31.39 10.76
N MET A 167 3.93 32.53 11.34
CA MET A 167 2.93 33.37 11.99
C MET A 167 1.78 33.74 11.01
N PRO A 168 0.60 34.10 11.48
CA PRO A 168 -0.43 34.67 10.64
C PRO A 168 0.14 35.84 9.83
N ASN A 169 -0.26 35.96 8.59
CA ASN A 169 0.19 37.00 7.64
C ASN A 169 1.69 36.97 7.24
N ALA A 170 2.47 35.96 7.65
CA ALA A 170 3.86 35.78 7.19
C ALA A 170 3.99 35.44 5.68
N GLY A 171 2.90 35.49 4.91
CA GLY A 171 2.91 35.33 3.47
C GLY A 171 2.84 33.88 2.98
N LYS A 172 2.55 32.87 3.83
CA LYS A 172 2.50 31.45 3.47
C LYS A 172 1.61 31.16 2.27
N SER A 173 0.35 31.58 2.31
CA SER A 173 -0.61 31.32 1.23
C SER A 173 -0.26 32.07 -0.05
N THR A 174 0.35 33.26 0.08
CA THR A 174 0.87 34.04 -1.06
C THR A 174 2.04 33.31 -1.70
N PHE A 175 2.97 32.82 -0.90
CA PHE A 175 4.12 32.02 -1.37
C PHE A 175 3.62 30.75 -2.08
N LEU A 176 2.72 29.98 -1.45
CA LEU A 176 2.16 28.79 -2.05
C LEU A 176 1.49 29.09 -3.42
N SER A 177 0.74 30.17 -3.50
CA SER A 177 0.08 30.59 -4.75
C SER A 177 1.05 31.01 -5.84
N ALA A 178 2.21 31.57 -5.46
CA ALA A 178 3.24 32.03 -6.40
C ALA A 178 4.07 30.87 -6.97
N VAL A 179 4.35 29.82 -6.18
CA VAL A 179 5.20 28.69 -6.58
C VAL A 179 4.40 27.50 -7.14
N SER A 180 3.10 27.46 -6.91
CA SER A 180 2.26 26.35 -7.37
C SER A 180 2.00 26.42 -8.87
N ALA A 181 2.18 25.30 -9.57
CA ALA A 181 1.89 25.16 -11.02
C ALA A 181 0.39 25.29 -11.35
N ALA A 182 -0.48 25.11 -10.34
CA ALA A 182 -1.93 25.31 -10.47
C ALA A 182 -2.44 26.06 -9.22
N ARG A 183 -3.64 26.66 -9.30
CA ARG A 183 -4.25 27.29 -8.12
C ARG A 183 -4.33 26.29 -6.97
N PRO A 184 -3.82 26.65 -5.78
CA PRO A 184 -3.91 25.80 -4.60
C PRO A 184 -5.36 25.38 -4.34
N LYS A 185 -5.56 24.13 -3.95
CA LYS A 185 -6.88 23.57 -3.65
C LYS A 185 -6.98 23.31 -2.16
N ILE A 186 -8.11 23.70 -1.59
CA ILE A 186 -8.49 23.30 -0.25
C ILE A 186 -8.72 21.80 -0.26
N ALA A 187 -8.00 21.07 0.59
CA ALA A 187 -8.20 19.65 0.76
C ALA A 187 -9.11 19.40 1.96
N ASP A 188 -10.18 18.65 1.69
CA ASP A 188 -11.18 18.28 2.69
C ASP A 188 -10.78 16.93 3.31
N TYR A 189 -10.14 16.97 4.48
CA TYR A 189 -9.74 15.77 5.22
C TYR A 189 -10.72 15.48 6.35
N PRO A 190 -11.25 14.25 6.46
CA PRO A 190 -12.27 13.93 7.47
C PRO A 190 -11.79 14.08 8.93
N PHE A 191 -10.47 14.15 9.14
CA PHE A 191 -9.85 14.30 10.47
C PHE A 191 -9.41 15.73 10.76
N THR A 192 -9.65 16.70 9.84
CA THR A 192 -9.22 18.08 9.98
C THR A 192 -10.42 19.02 10.03
N THR A 193 -10.47 19.87 11.04
CA THR A 193 -11.42 20.98 11.09
C THR A 193 -10.88 22.24 10.39
N LEU A 194 -9.56 22.25 10.12
CA LEU A 194 -8.88 23.28 9.36
C LEU A 194 -8.35 22.60 8.09
N HIS A 195 -8.84 23.03 6.93
CA HIS A 195 -8.49 22.45 5.65
C HIS A 195 -7.19 23.08 5.14
N PRO A 196 -6.09 22.29 4.99
CA PRO A 196 -4.85 22.82 4.42
C PRO A 196 -5.05 23.15 2.94
N ASN A 197 -4.43 24.24 2.50
CA ASN A 197 -4.32 24.53 1.07
C ASN A 197 -3.13 23.74 0.51
N LEU A 198 -3.38 22.91 -0.51
CA LEU A 198 -2.35 22.12 -1.19
C LEU A 198 -2.03 22.74 -2.55
N GLY A 199 -0.73 22.90 -2.84
CA GLY A 199 -0.21 23.30 -4.13
C GLY A 199 0.78 22.26 -4.66
N VAL A 200 0.79 22.04 -5.97
CA VAL A 200 1.80 21.23 -6.63
C VAL A 200 2.87 22.16 -7.17
N VAL A 201 4.11 21.92 -6.76
CA VAL A 201 5.29 22.69 -7.17
C VAL A 201 6.12 21.83 -8.10
N GLY A 202 6.44 22.34 -9.29
CA GLY A 202 7.30 21.68 -10.27
C GLY A 202 8.67 22.34 -10.34
N ILE A 203 9.73 21.54 -10.18
CA ILE A 203 11.13 21.97 -10.32
C ILE A 203 11.88 20.89 -11.11
N ASP A 204 12.53 21.28 -12.22
CA ASP A 204 13.37 20.40 -13.03
C ASP A 204 12.69 19.08 -13.47
N GLY A 205 11.40 19.17 -13.85
CA GLY A 205 10.62 18.02 -14.28
C GLY A 205 10.19 17.08 -13.15
N LYS A 206 10.42 17.44 -11.89
CA LYS A 206 9.90 16.76 -10.69
C LYS A 206 8.81 17.59 -10.07
N GLU A 207 7.77 16.93 -9.60
CA GLU A 207 6.66 17.56 -8.89
C GLU A 207 6.63 17.09 -7.43
N PHE A 208 6.33 18.03 -6.52
CA PHE A 208 6.10 17.72 -5.13
C PHE A 208 4.91 18.53 -4.58
N VAL A 209 4.28 18.02 -3.54
CA VAL A 209 3.13 18.66 -2.91
C VAL A 209 3.60 19.52 -1.76
N MET A 210 3.15 20.77 -1.75
CA MET A 210 3.36 21.72 -0.66
C MET A 210 2.02 22.04 0.01
N ALA A 211 2.00 22.01 1.34
CA ALA A 211 0.82 22.34 2.15
C ALA A 211 1.01 23.64 2.90
N ASP A 212 0.02 24.56 2.81
CA ASP A 212 -0.12 25.65 3.75
C ASP A 212 -0.86 25.14 4.99
N ILE A 213 -0.14 25.03 6.12
CA ILE A 213 -0.68 24.51 7.37
C ILE A 213 -1.26 25.68 8.17
N PRO A 214 -2.61 25.85 8.18
CA PRO A 214 -3.23 26.91 8.97
C PRO A 214 -3.17 26.59 10.46
N GLY A 215 -3.03 27.59 11.31
CA GLY A 215 -3.35 27.46 12.73
C GLY A 215 -2.23 27.61 13.75
N LEU A 216 -1.09 28.21 13.41
CA LEU A 216 -0.24 28.80 14.45
C LEU A 216 -0.81 30.16 14.86
N ILE A 217 -1.59 30.14 15.93
CA ILE A 217 -2.01 31.35 16.68
C ILE A 217 -1.22 31.30 17.98
N GLU A 218 -0.75 32.43 18.46
CA GLU A 218 -0.21 32.60 19.81
C GLU A 218 -1.10 31.91 20.83
N GLY A 219 -0.53 31.07 21.71
CA GLY A 219 -1.27 30.33 22.72
C GLY A 219 -1.85 28.97 22.27
N ALA A 220 -1.52 28.42 21.09
CA ALA A 220 -1.98 27.11 20.65
C ALA A 220 -1.54 25.98 21.59
N HIS A 221 -0.52 26.18 22.40
CA HIS A 221 -0.03 25.23 23.42
C HIS A 221 -0.81 25.29 24.74
N GLU A 222 -1.57 26.36 25.01
CA GLU A 222 -2.32 26.52 26.26
C GLU A 222 -3.80 26.17 26.16
N GLY A 223 -4.34 25.96 24.94
CA GLY A 223 -5.77 25.73 24.73
C GLY A 223 -6.12 24.31 24.29
N ALA A 224 -7.06 23.70 24.97
CA ALA A 224 -7.58 22.37 24.70
C ALA A 224 -7.97 22.17 23.22
N GLY A 225 -7.19 21.37 22.49
CA GLY A 225 -7.60 20.74 21.21
C GLY A 225 -7.03 21.31 19.92
N LEU A 226 -6.51 22.54 19.83
CA LEU A 226 -5.94 23.10 18.60
C LEU A 226 -4.49 22.64 18.36
N GLY A 227 -3.67 22.52 19.42
CA GLY A 227 -2.27 22.07 19.31
C GLY A 227 -2.13 20.63 18.79
N HIS A 228 -2.94 19.70 19.27
CA HIS A 228 -2.92 18.31 18.80
C HIS A 228 -3.30 18.18 17.31
N ARG A 229 -4.18 19.05 16.82
CA ARG A 229 -4.59 19.04 15.42
C ARG A 229 -3.53 19.61 14.48
N PHE A 230 -2.87 20.67 14.92
CA PHE A 230 -1.72 21.26 14.22
C PHE A 230 -0.57 20.25 14.11
N LEU A 231 -0.19 19.59 15.22
CA LEU A 231 0.83 18.55 15.24
C LEU A 231 0.50 17.43 14.26
N GLY A 232 -0.79 17.04 14.15
CA GLY A 232 -1.24 16.04 13.20
C GLY A 232 -1.01 16.43 11.72
N HIS A 233 -0.94 17.71 11.37
CA HIS A 233 -0.58 18.17 10.02
C HIS A 233 0.94 18.22 9.83
N VAL A 234 1.66 18.69 10.84
CA VAL A 234 3.13 18.78 10.84
C VAL A 234 3.76 17.39 10.68
N GLU A 235 3.29 16.40 11.45
CA GLU A 235 3.77 15.02 11.39
C GLU A 235 3.53 14.34 10.03
N ARG A 236 2.67 14.92 9.19
CA ARG A 236 2.33 14.40 7.87
C ARG A 236 3.06 15.10 6.73
N CYS A 237 4.02 15.95 7.03
CA CYS A 237 4.92 16.56 6.08
C CYS A 237 6.32 15.97 6.23
N ARG A 238 7.03 15.74 5.11
CA ARG A 238 8.41 15.23 5.13
C ARG A 238 9.41 16.30 5.53
N ILE A 239 9.13 17.55 5.12
CA ILE A 239 9.98 18.72 5.37
C ILE A 239 9.06 19.87 5.82
N LEU A 240 9.56 20.69 6.72
CA LEU A 240 8.87 21.90 7.16
C LEU A 240 9.67 23.13 6.72
N LEU A 241 8.99 24.06 6.07
CA LEU A 241 9.54 25.35 5.67
C LEU A 241 8.95 26.42 6.57
N HIS A 242 9.80 27.01 7.41
CA HIS A 242 9.39 28.07 8.31
C HIS A 242 9.54 29.44 7.62
N LEU A 243 8.45 30.11 7.35
CA LEU A 243 8.41 31.45 6.80
C LEU A 243 8.36 32.48 7.94
N ILE A 244 9.31 33.42 7.93
CA ILE A 244 9.42 34.48 8.91
C ILE A 244 9.29 35.82 8.17
N ASP A 245 8.45 36.68 8.66
CA ASP A 245 8.33 38.07 8.17
C ASP A 245 9.54 38.87 8.67
N ALA A 246 10.45 39.21 7.77
CA ALA A 246 11.66 39.97 8.07
C ALA A 246 11.38 41.46 8.27
N THR A 247 10.16 41.93 8.00
CA THR A 247 9.77 43.35 8.19
C THR A 247 9.20 43.63 9.58
N GLY A 248 8.99 42.57 10.40
CA GLY A 248 8.53 42.68 11.78
C GLY A 248 9.61 43.24 12.72
N GLU A 249 9.20 43.66 13.92
CA GLU A 249 10.07 44.28 14.91
C GLU A 249 11.20 43.37 15.39
N ASP A 250 10.97 42.05 15.54
CA ASP A 250 11.97 41.07 15.95
C ASP A 250 11.78 39.70 15.21
N PRO A 251 12.43 39.53 14.05
CA PRO A 251 12.35 38.26 13.32
C PRO A 251 12.94 37.04 14.08
N VAL A 252 13.88 37.30 15.01
CA VAL A 252 14.50 36.23 15.80
C VAL A 252 13.55 35.73 16.89
N ALA A 253 12.81 36.63 17.51
CA ALA A 253 11.74 36.26 18.43
C ALA A 253 10.65 35.48 17.71
N ALA A 254 10.23 35.88 16.52
CA ALA A 254 9.24 35.17 15.69
C ALA A 254 9.69 33.75 15.32
N TRP A 255 11.00 33.56 15.10
CA TRP A 255 11.56 32.21 14.85
C TRP A 255 11.52 31.31 16.08
N LYS A 256 11.75 31.87 17.27
CA LYS A 256 11.77 31.12 18.53
C LYS A 256 10.40 30.78 19.09
N MET A 257 9.34 31.46 18.64
CA MET A 257 7.96 31.21 19.07
C MET A 257 7.33 29.97 18.46
N LEU A 258 7.90 29.43 17.45
CA LEU A 258 7.49 28.23 16.72
C LEU A 258 8.39 27.03 17.00
#